data_9bb5dd005dcbc4e2a56b62c9d56ec658
#
_entry.id   9bb5dd005dcbc4e2a56b62c9d56ec658
#
_cell.length_a   1.000
_cell.length_b   1.000
_cell.length_c   1.000
_cell.angle_alpha   90.00
_cell.angle_beta   90.00
_cell.angle_gamma   90.00
#
_symmetry.space_group_name_H-M   'P 1'
#
loop_
_entity.id
_entity.type
_entity.pdbx_description
1 polymer ?
#
loop_
_entity_poly.entity_id
_entity_poly.type
_entity_poly.pdbx_seq_one_letter_code
_entity_poly.pdbx_strand_id
1 'polypeptide(L)'
;MQEQSFQAKVVKECIRLAAGNRLIGPKIKMGELQRHLVDKEPLWRKPEDVLWERKKLANCTVEVVQPPIPGKYALLQLHGGGYVNPLRNIYRSFAYKYAMMCGGMKVFSTDYRVAPEHTHPSALLDAIASYEMILDMGYTGDQIFVAGDSAGGGLAVALCMWLREHDRPMPAKLVLMSPWLDMTASGGSYTDNYDKDPMFGGTKESMIYRGDYRDDHDPKDPYLSPLFGDFSGLPPMLIQVGEIEMLRSDGECAAQKVQ
;
A
#
# COMPACT_ATOMS: atom_id res chain seq x y z
N MET A 1 3.73 -17.61 -20.85
CA MET A 1 3.59 -16.19 -20.49
C MET A 1 2.41 -15.65 -21.29
N GLN A 2 1.46 -15.01 -20.62
CA GLN A 2 0.32 -14.38 -21.30
C GLN A 2 0.82 -13.07 -21.93
N GLU A 3 0.51 -12.85 -23.20
CA GLU A 3 0.97 -11.64 -23.90
C GLU A 3 0.34 -10.38 -23.28
N GLN A 4 1.18 -9.35 -23.04
CA GLN A 4 0.69 -8.08 -22.48
C GLN A 4 -0.31 -7.43 -23.43
N SER A 5 -1.42 -6.92 -22.91
CA SER A 5 -2.39 -6.17 -23.72
C SER A 5 -1.75 -4.90 -24.33
N PHE A 6 -2.30 -4.43 -25.43
CA PHE A 6 -1.84 -3.20 -26.07
C PHE A 6 -1.86 -2.01 -25.08
N GLN A 7 -2.95 -1.90 -24.29
CA GLN A 7 -3.09 -0.85 -23.28
C GLN A 7 -1.98 -0.94 -22.21
N ALA A 8 -1.64 -2.14 -21.75
CA ALA A 8 -0.56 -2.34 -20.78
C ALA A 8 0.80 -1.90 -21.36
N LYS A 9 1.08 -2.22 -22.63
CA LYS A 9 2.30 -1.79 -23.33
C LYS A 9 2.37 -0.26 -23.42
N VAL A 10 1.26 0.41 -23.78
CA VAL A 10 1.18 1.88 -23.86
C VAL A 10 1.40 2.53 -22.49
N VAL A 11 0.71 2.05 -21.45
CA VAL A 11 0.85 2.59 -20.09
C VAL A 11 2.28 2.44 -19.58
N LYS A 12 2.91 1.29 -19.81
CA LYS A 12 4.32 1.05 -19.46
C LYS A 12 5.26 2.06 -20.10
N GLU A 13 5.10 2.32 -21.41
CA GLU A 13 5.95 3.29 -22.13
C GLU A 13 5.67 4.73 -21.64
N CYS A 14 4.42 5.09 -21.34
CA CYS A 14 4.11 6.39 -20.74
C CYS A 14 4.80 6.57 -19.39
N ILE A 15 4.76 5.55 -18.51
CA ILE A 15 5.47 5.59 -17.21
C ILE A 15 6.97 5.73 -17.44
N ARG A 16 7.54 4.93 -18.34
CA ARG A 16 8.97 4.94 -18.65
C ARG A 16 9.44 6.31 -19.15
N LEU A 17 8.68 6.92 -20.06
CA LEU A 17 9.00 8.26 -20.57
C LEU A 17 8.91 9.32 -19.49
N ALA A 18 7.88 9.29 -18.65
CA ALA A 18 7.72 10.22 -17.54
C ALA A 18 8.82 10.03 -16.49
N ALA A 19 9.08 8.80 -16.06
CA ALA A 19 10.11 8.48 -15.08
C ALA A 19 11.54 8.64 -15.60
N GLY A 20 11.76 8.55 -16.91
CA GLY A 20 13.05 8.79 -17.55
C GLY A 20 13.32 10.27 -17.88
N ASN A 21 12.34 11.15 -17.80
CA ASN A 21 12.50 12.57 -18.11
C ASN A 21 13.44 13.25 -17.11
N ARG A 22 14.47 13.98 -17.62
CA ARG A 22 15.50 14.61 -16.79
C ARG A 22 14.97 15.65 -15.80
N LEU A 23 13.83 16.29 -16.10
CA LEU A 23 13.24 17.34 -15.26
C LEU A 23 12.18 16.79 -14.29
N ILE A 24 11.43 15.80 -14.72
CA ILE A 24 10.28 15.27 -14.01
C ILE A 24 10.60 13.92 -13.34
N GLY A 25 11.39 13.10 -14.02
CA GLY A 25 11.70 11.74 -13.58
C GLY A 25 12.28 11.64 -12.18
N PRO A 26 13.32 12.41 -11.80
CA PRO A 26 13.86 12.40 -10.44
C PRO A 26 12.78 12.74 -9.40
N LYS A 27 11.94 13.75 -9.65
CA LYS A 27 10.86 14.16 -8.75
C LYS A 27 9.78 13.11 -8.59
N ILE A 28 9.46 12.35 -9.66
CA ILE A 28 8.55 11.21 -9.60
C ILE A 28 9.17 10.09 -8.74
N LYS A 29 10.42 9.73 -9.02
CA LYS A 29 11.12 8.65 -8.32
C LYS A 29 11.32 8.91 -6.83
N MET A 30 11.48 10.18 -6.45
CA MET A 30 11.60 10.62 -5.05
C MET A 30 10.25 10.93 -4.38
N GLY A 31 9.14 10.85 -5.09
CA GLY A 31 7.81 11.19 -4.57
C GLY A 31 7.54 12.69 -4.45
N GLU A 32 8.51 13.57 -4.75
CA GLU A 32 8.34 15.02 -4.60
C GLU A 32 7.21 15.59 -5.48
N LEU A 33 7.14 15.15 -6.75
CA LEU A 33 6.10 15.62 -7.65
C LEU A 33 4.70 15.21 -7.16
N GLN A 34 4.55 14.00 -6.68
CA GLN A 34 3.29 13.49 -6.16
C GLN A 34 2.85 14.29 -4.93
N ARG A 35 3.75 14.62 -4.02
CA ARG A 35 3.46 15.48 -2.86
C ARG A 35 3.01 16.86 -3.28
N HIS A 36 3.71 17.51 -4.22
CA HIS A 36 3.32 18.82 -4.75
C HIS A 36 2.00 18.82 -5.52
N LEU A 37 1.61 17.68 -6.10
CA LEU A 37 0.35 17.58 -6.83
C LEU A 37 -0.85 17.27 -5.95
N VAL A 38 -0.65 16.80 -4.72
CA VAL A 38 -1.74 16.46 -3.80
C VAL A 38 -2.62 17.66 -3.52
N ASP A 39 -2.03 18.81 -3.20
CA ASP A 39 -2.78 20.04 -2.92
C ASP A 39 -3.51 20.59 -4.17
N LYS A 40 -3.11 20.15 -5.35
CA LYS A 40 -3.68 20.54 -6.65
C LYS A 40 -4.59 19.46 -7.23
N GLU A 41 -4.76 18.33 -6.56
CA GLU A 41 -5.71 17.34 -7.02
C GLU A 41 -7.13 17.97 -7.05
N PRO A 42 -7.90 17.77 -8.14
CA PRO A 42 -9.28 18.21 -8.17
C PRO A 42 -10.06 17.52 -7.05
N LEU A 43 -11.07 18.20 -6.51
CA LEU A 43 -11.97 17.59 -5.55
C LEU A 43 -12.48 16.27 -6.12
N TRP A 44 -12.39 15.21 -5.34
CA TRP A 44 -12.91 13.92 -5.76
C TRP A 44 -14.43 14.00 -5.90
N ARG A 45 -14.90 13.72 -7.09
CA ARG A 45 -16.33 13.63 -7.37
C ARG A 45 -16.83 12.28 -6.87
N LYS A 46 -17.43 12.31 -5.69
CA LYS A 46 -18.06 11.13 -5.10
C LYS A 46 -19.13 10.58 -6.06
N PRO A 47 -19.10 9.27 -6.38
CA PRO A 47 -20.22 8.63 -7.06
C PRO A 47 -21.52 8.78 -6.26
N GLU A 48 -22.63 8.96 -6.95
CA GLU A 48 -23.94 9.23 -6.30
C GLU A 48 -24.52 7.99 -5.61
N ASP A 49 -24.08 6.82 -6.04
CA ASP A 49 -24.53 5.50 -5.59
C ASP A 49 -23.83 4.96 -4.35
N VAL A 50 -22.97 5.77 -3.69
CA VAL A 50 -22.30 5.37 -2.45
C VAL A 50 -22.40 6.45 -1.38
N LEU A 51 -22.48 6.04 -0.13
CA LEU A 51 -22.23 6.91 1.00
C LEU A 51 -20.71 7.03 1.20
N TRP A 52 -20.20 8.26 1.23
CA TRP A 52 -18.82 8.56 1.52
C TRP A 52 -18.72 9.55 2.67
N GLU A 53 -17.93 9.20 3.66
CA GLU A 53 -17.71 10.04 4.87
C GLU A 53 -16.23 10.01 5.27
N ARG A 54 -15.81 10.99 6.06
CA ARG A 54 -14.51 11.04 6.72
C ARG A 54 -14.67 10.86 8.21
N LYS A 55 -13.91 9.94 8.78
CA LYS A 55 -13.80 9.74 10.23
C LYS A 55 -12.44 10.21 10.69
N LYS A 56 -12.42 11.16 11.61
CA LYS A 56 -11.17 11.63 12.19
C LYS A 56 -10.81 10.75 13.38
N LEU A 57 -9.63 10.16 13.34
CA LEU A 57 -8.98 9.53 14.49
C LEU A 57 -8.01 10.51 15.17
N ALA A 58 -7.34 10.08 16.23
CA ALA A 58 -6.45 10.97 16.99
C ALA A 58 -5.35 11.59 16.11
N ASN A 59 -4.76 10.79 15.21
CA ASN A 59 -3.59 11.19 14.44
C ASN A 59 -3.78 11.12 12.91
N CYS A 60 -4.83 10.48 12.42
CA CYS A 60 -5.08 10.30 11.00
C CYS A 60 -6.56 10.47 10.67
N THR A 61 -6.86 10.40 9.38
CA THR A 61 -8.24 10.40 8.88
C THR A 61 -8.50 9.08 8.15
N VAL A 62 -9.70 8.53 8.30
CA VAL A 62 -10.16 7.37 7.55
C VAL A 62 -11.32 7.78 6.66
N GLU A 63 -11.18 7.61 5.36
CA GLU A 63 -12.26 7.79 4.41
C GLU A 63 -13.05 6.49 4.29
N VAL A 64 -14.35 6.57 4.47
CA VAL A 64 -15.25 5.40 4.49
C VAL A 64 -16.16 5.47 3.28
N VAL A 65 -16.13 4.42 2.46
CA VAL A 65 -17.04 4.23 1.32
C VAL A 65 -17.98 3.08 1.63
N GLN A 66 -19.27 3.38 1.66
CA GLN A 66 -20.30 2.37 1.89
C GLN A 66 -21.18 2.24 0.64
N PRO A 67 -21.33 1.01 0.08
CA PRO A 67 -22.24 0.76 -1.03
C PRO A 67 -23.70 0.89 -0.59
N PRO A 68 -24.65 1.03 -1.55
CA PRO A 68 -26.08 1.18 -1.23
C PRO A 68 -26.62 -0.02 -0.44
N ILE A 69 -26.13 -1.21 -0.73
CA ILE A 69 -26.47 -2.45 -0.02
C ILE A 69 -25.17 -3.01 0.56
N PRO A 70 -24.83 -2.69 1.82
CA PRO A 70 -23.63 -3.22 2.43
C PRO A 70 -23.80 -4.71 2.76
N GLY A 71 -22.83 -5.50 2.31
CA GLY A 71 -22.66 -6.88 2.75
C GLY A 71 -22.04 -6.96 4.16
N LYS A 72 -21.69 -8.17 4.56
CA LYS A 72 -21.13 -8.45 5.89
C LYS A 72 -19.63 -8.15 6.02
N TYR A 73 -18.95 -7.82 4.95
CA TYR A 73 -17.50 -7.67 4.93
C TYR A 73 -17.07 -6.19 4.93
N ALA A 74 -15.93 -5.96 5.57
CA ALA A 74 -15.19 -4.72 5.55
C ALA A 74 -13.84 -4.89 4.86
N LEU A 75 -13.33 -3.83 4.24
CA LEU A 75 -11.99 -3.77 3.68
C LEU A 75 -11.24 -2.59 4.28
N LEU A 76 -10.10 -2.83 4.91
CA LEU A 76 -9.12 -1.80 5.22
C LEU A 76 -8.19 -1.63 4.04
N GLN A 77 -8.18 -0.45 3.42
CA GLN A 77 -7.28 -0.08 2.34
C GLN A 77 -6.12 0.74 2.89
N LEU A 78 -4.90 0.26 2.66
CA LEU A 78 -3.64 0.93 2.98
C LEU A 78 -2.95 1.30 1.66
N HIS A 79 -2.84 2.59 1.38
CA HIS A 79 -2.36 3.07 0.09
C HIS A 79 -0.84 2.96 -0.06
N GLY A 80 -0.36 2.86 -1.31
CA GLY A 80 1.05 2.97 -1.64
C GLY A 80 1.55 4.41 -1.67
N GLY A 81 2.79 4.57 -2.09
CA GLY A 81 3.43 5.90 -2.23
C GLY A 81 4.71 6.05 -1.42
N GLY A 82 5.39 4.93 -1.08
CA GLY A 82 6.70 4.92 -0.44
C GLY A 82 6.73 5.53 0.95
N TYR A 83 5.60 5.57 1.65
CA TYR A 83 5.40 6.26 2.93
C TYR A 83 5.69 7.78 2.89
N VAL A 84 5.77 8.37 1.69
CA VAL A 84 6.00 9.81 1.49
C VAL A 84 4.83 10.52 0.82
N ASN A 85 3.89 9.78 0.22
CA ASN A 85 2.70 10.31 -0.42
C ASN A 85 1.45 10.05 0.44
N PRO A 86 0.58 11.04 0.64
CA PRO A 86 -0.70 10.86 1.32
C PRO A 86 -1.74 10.16 0.44
N LEU A 87 -2.92 9.90 0.98
CA LEU A 87 -4.04 9.30 0.26
C LEU A 87 -4.48 10.19 -0.92
N ARG A 88 -4.55 9.60 -2.12
CA ARG A 88 -4.86 10.29 -3.38
C ARG A 88 -6.18 9.81 -4.00
N ASN A 89 -6.69 10.59 -4.96
CA ASN A 89 -7.95 10.31 -5.67
C ASN A 89 -7.97 8.95 -6.38
N ILE A 90 -6.81 8.44 -6.81
CA ILE A 90 -6.72 7.10 -7.39
C ILE A 90 -7.15 6.02 -6.38
N TYR A 91 -6.79 6.18 -5.10
CA TYR A 91 -7.18 5.25 -4.04
C TYR A 91 -8.65 5.36 -3.68
N ARG A 92 -9.25 6.56 -3.76
CA ARG A 92 -10.70 6.76 -3.63
C ARG A 92 -11.46 6.04 -4.74
N SER A 93 -10.90 6.05 -5.96
CA SER A 93 -11.46 5.30 -7.09
C SER A 93 -11.34 3.78 -6.89
N PHE A 94 -10.25 3.30 -6.28
CA PHE A 94 -10.12 1.90 -5.90
C PHE A 94 -11.08 1.54 -4.76
N ALA A 95 -11.23 2.39 -3.75
CA ALA A 95 -12.17 2.18 -2.67
C ALA A 95 -13.61 2.03 -3.18
N TYR A 96 -14.02 2.85 -4.15
CA TYR A 96 -15.31 2.71 -4.82
C TYR A 96 -15.46 1.34 -5.50
N LYS A 97 -14.45 0.93 -6.28
CA LYS A 97 -14.46 -0.38 -6.95
C LYS A 97 -14.54 -1.54 -5.96
N TYR A 98 -13.76 -1.49 -4.89
CA TYR A 98 -13.80 -2.51 -3.83
C TYR A 98 -15.17 -2.53 -3.14
N ALA A 99 -15.77 -1.36 -2.87
CA ALA A 99 -17.09 -1.29 -2.26
C ALA A 99 -18.16 -2.00 -3.09
N MET A 100 -18.04 -2.05 -4.41
CA MET A 100 -18.97 -2.72 -5.31
C MET A 100 -18.68 -4.20 -5.50
N MET A 101 -17.63 -4.75 -4.90
CA MET A 101 -17.26 -6.17 -4.99
C MET A 101 -17.90 -7.01 -3.87
N CYS A 102 -17.88 -8.31 -4.02
CA CYS A 102 -18.24 -9.31 -3.00
C CYS A 102 -19.61 -9.10 -2.34
N GLY A 103 -20.58 -8.62 -3.09
CA GLY A 103 -21.92 -8.32 -2.57
C GLY A 103 -22.01 -7.03 -1.75
N GLY A 104 -21.03 -6.14 -1.92
CA GLY A 104 -20.93 -4.86 -1.26
C GLY A 104 -20.05 -4.90 -0.01
N MET A 105 -18.86 -4.30 -0.07
CA MET A 105 -17.98 -4.16 1.09
C MET A 105 -17.97 -2.72 1.58
N LYS A 106 -17.95 -2.53 2.91
CA LYS A 106 -17.64 -1.22 3.46
C LYS A 106 -16.13 -1.04 3.47
N VAL A 107 -15.63 0.00 2.77
CA VAL A 107 -14.20 0.22 2.57
C VAL A 107 -13.73 1.37 3.44
N PHE A 108 -12.64 1.15 4.14
CA PHE A 108 -11.98 2.09 5.05
C PHE A 108 -10.59 2.39 4.51
N SER A 109 -10.39 3.59 3.96
CA SER A 109 -9.12 4.02 3.39
C SER A 109 -8.40 4.92 4.38
N THR A 110 -7.31 4.46 4.96
CA THR A 110 -6.54 5.23 5.93
C THR A 110 -5.64 6.23 5.22
N ASP A 111 -5.83 7.51 5.50
CA ASP A 111 -4.91 8.59 5.17
C ASP A 111 -3.87 8.68 6.31
N TYR A 112 -2.94 7.73 6.33
CA TYR A 112 -1.94 7.60 7.38
C TYR A 112 -0.86 8.65 7.23
N ARG A 113 -0.21 8.99 8.34
CA ARG A 113 0.88 9.96 8.42
C ARG A 113 2.10 9.49 7.63
N VAL A 114 2.71 10.41 6.89
CA VAL A 114 3.81 10.12 5.95
C VAL A 114 5.04 10.98 6.24
N ALA A 115 6.19 10.50 5.76
CA ALA A 115 7.45 11.22 5.82
C ALA A 115 7.47 12.42 4.83
N PRO A 116 8.32 13.42 5.10
CA PRO A 116 9.29 13.52 6.21
C PRO A 116 8.70 14.02 7.51
N GLU A 117 7.46 14.51 7.53
CA GLU A 117 6.84 15.10 8.72
C GLU A 117 6.60 14.06 9.81
N HIS A 118 6.36 12.80 9.41
CA HIS A 118 6.10 11.69 10.31
C HIS A 118 6.81 10.43 9.81
N THR A 119 7.83 10.02 10.53
CA THR A 119 8.62 8.83 10.24
C THR A 119 8.05 7.58 10.96
N HIS A 120 8.71 6.44 10.78
CA HIS A 120 8.37 5.21 11.50
C HIS A 120 8.30 5.47 13.03
N PRO A 121 7.32 4.90 13.76
CA PRO A 121 6.27 3.96 13.31
C PRO A 121 4.90 4.63 13.00
N SER A 122 4.87 5.91 12.64
CA SER A 122 3.62 6.68 12.55
C SER A 122 2.54 6.03 11.67
N ALA A 123 2.90 5.55 10.48
CA ALA A 123 1.94 4.89 9.59
C ALA A 123 1.40 3.57 10.17
N LEU A 124 2.24 2.80 10.87
CA LEU A 124 1.81 1.58 11.54
C LEU A 124 0.80 1.88 12.66
N LEU A 125 1.07 2.87 13.48
CA LEU A 125 0.14 3.29 14.54
C LEU A 125 -1.20 3.75 13.98
N ASP A 126 -1.20 4.44 12.84
CA ASP A 126 -2.42 4.88 12.17
C ASP A 126 -3.19 3.71 11.52
N ALA A 127 -2.49 2.72 10.97
CA ALA A 127 -3.09 1.49 10.46
C ALA A 127 -3.73 0.67 11.58
N ILE A 128 -3.05 0.54 12.73
CA ILE A 128 -3.58 -0.11 13.94
C ILE A 128 -4.84 0.59 14.41
N ALA A 129 -4.80 1.92 14.58
CA ALA A 129 -5.96 2.70 15.01
C ALA A 129 -7.16 2.56 14.06
N SER A 130 -6.89 2.47 12.75
CA SER A 130 -7.93 2.26 11.74
C SER A 130 -8.53 0.86 11.81
N TYR A 131 -7.72 -0.15 12.04
CA TYR A 131 -8.17 -1.52 12.21
C TYR A 131 -9.02 -1.69 13.48
N GLU A 132 -8.55 -1.14 14.60
CA GLU A 132 -9.30 -1.12 15.86
C GLU A 132 -10.65 -0.41 15.72
N MET A 133 -10.69 0.73 15.02
CA MET A 133 -11.96 1.42 14.73
C MET A 133 -12.94 0.49 13.98
N ILE A 134 -12.48 -0.35 13.06
CA ILE A 134 -13.35 -1.29 12.33
C ILE A 134 -13.89 -2.36 13.29
N LEU A 135 -13.05 -2.88 14.18
CA LEU A 135 -13.48 -3.82 15.24
C LEU A 135 -14.52 -3.17 16.18
N ASP A 136 -14.28 -1.92 16.61
CA ASP A 136 -15.20 -1.15 17.47
C ASP A 136 -16.55 -0.85 16.79
N MET A 137 -16.58 -0.86 15.45
CA MET A 137 -17.83 -0.76 14.68
C MET A 137 -18.60 -2.10 14.61
N GLY A 138 -18.10 -3.15 15.26
CA GLY A 138 -18.75 -4.45 15.41
C GLY A 138 -18.37 -5.49 14.35
N TYR A 139 -17.38 -5.21 13.51
CA TYR A 139 -16.82 -6.25 12.62
C TYR A 139 -15.92 -7.20 13.41
N THR A 140 -15.98 -8.47 13.08
CA THR A 140 -15.04 -9.48 13.58
C THR A 140 -13.87 -9.64 12.60
N GLY A 141 -12.72 -10.16 13.07
CA GLY A 141 -11.53 -10.30 12.24
C GLY A 141 -11.78 -11.09 10.94
N ASP A 142 -12.57 -12.17 11.01
CA ASP A 142 -12.97 -12.99 9.86
C ASP A 142 -13.88 -12.27 8.84
N GLN A 143 -14.38 -11.09 9.17
CA GLN A 143 -15.14 -10.23 8.27
C GLN A 143 -14.28 -9.11 7.65
N ILE A 144 -13.05 -8.93 8.10
CA ILE A 144 -12.17 -7.83 7.65
C ILE A 144 -11.13 -8.36 6.67
N PHE A 145 -11.06 -7.73 5.51
CA PHE A 145 -9.95 -7.89 4.55
C PHE A 145 -9.03 -6.69 4.66
N VAL A 146 -7.74 -6.90 4.41
CA VAL A 146 -6.79 -5.78 4.29
C VAL A 146 -6.17 -5.83 2.90
N ALA A 147 -6.20 -4.70 2.19
CA ALA A 147 -5.58 -4.56 0.87
C ALA A 147 -4.58 -3.41 0.88
N GLY A 148 -3.42 -3.64 0.29
CA GLY A 148 -2.40 -2.61 0.14
C GLY A 148 -1.48 -2.85 -1.05
N ASP A 149 -0.98 -1.76 -1.61
CA ASP A 149 -0.01 -1.77 -2.70
C ASP A 149 1.31 -1.14 -2.24
N SER A 150 2.44 -1.59 -2.78
CA SER A 150 3.76 -1.00 -2.50
C SER A 150 4.03 -0.86 -0.99
N ALA A 151 4.28 0.34 -0.50
CA ALA A 151 4.41 0.66 0.93
C ALA A 151 3.17 0.24 1.75
N GLY A 152 1.96 0.43 1.21
CA GLY A 152 0.72 -0.02 1.86
C GLY A 152 0.63 -1.55 1.98
N GLY A 153 1.24 -2.28 1.04
CA GLY A 153 1.38 -3.74 1.12
C GLY A 153 2.32 -4.16 2.25
N GLY A 154 3.46 -3.47 2.41
CA GLY A 154 4.35 -3.65 3.56
C GLY A 154 3.66 -3.34 4.87
N LEU A 155 2.94 -2.22 4.92
CA LEU A 155 2.17 -1.80 6.09
C LEU A 155 1.08 -2.81 6.49
N ALA A 156 0.43 -3.45 5.51
CA ALA A 156 -0.58 -4.50 5.77
C ALA A 156 0.03 -5.74 6.45
N VAL A 157 1.23 -6.15 6.03
CA VAL A 157 1.94 -7.28 6.67
C VAL A 157 2.42 -6.88 8.07
N ALA A 158 3.04 -5.69 8.22
CA ALA A 158 3.48 -5.15 9.50
C ALA A 158 2.32 -5.03 10.51
N LEU A 159 1.15 -4.56 10.06
CA LEU A 159 -0.07 -4.52 10.86
C LEU A 159 -0.43 -5.93 11.37
N CYS A 160 -0.42 -6.95 10.51
CA CYS A 160 -0.75 -8.31 10.93
C CYS A 160 0.27 -8.90 11.91
N MET A 161 1.56 -8.60 11.73
CA MET A 161 2.58 -9.00 12.72
C MET A 161 2.29 -8.38 14.08
N TRP A 162 1.99 -7.08 14.09
CA TRP A 162 1.64 -6.37 15.33
C TRP A 162 0.37 -6.96 15.99
N LEU A 163 -0.68 -7.20 15.21
CA LEU A 163 -1.94 -7.77 15.72
C LEU A 163 -1.70 -9.15 16.38
N ARG A 164 -0.89 -10.01 15.75
CA ARG A 164 -0.51 -11.31 16.32
C ARG A 164 0.22 -11.15 17.64
N GLU A 165 1.23 -10.28 17.70
CA GLU A 165 2.06 -10.08 18.89
C GLU A 165 1.30 -9.45 20.06
N HIS A 166 0.15 -8.84 19.78
CA HIS A 166 -0.72 -8.23 20.79
C HIS A 166 -2.05 -9.00 21.00
N ASP A 167 -2.12 -10.27 20.55
CA ASP A 167 -3.30 -11.12 20.68
C ASP A 167 -4.60 -10.45 20.19
N ARG A 168 -4.48 -9.65 19.11
CA ARG A 168 -5.65 -8.97 18.50
C ARG A 168 -6.29 -9.83 17.41
N PRO A 169 -7.61 -9.70 17.18
CA PRO A 169 -8.28 -10.41 16.09
C PRO A 169 -7.59 -10.15 14.75
N MET A 170 -7.21 -11.23 14.05
CA MET A 170 -6.55 -11.16 12.76
C MET A 170 -7.56 -10.94 11.63
N PRO A 171 -7.21 -10.21 10.54
CA PRO A 171 -8.07 -10.11 9.38
C PRO A 171 -8.22 -11.47 8.68
N ALA A 172 -9.32 -11.62 7.93
CA ALA A 172 -9.62 -12.85 7.20
C ALA A 172 -8.57 -13.18 6.14
N LYS A 173 -8.11 -12.15 5.40
CA LYS A 173 -7.15 -12.29 4.28
C LYS A 173 -6.46 -10.97 3.98
N LEU A 174 -5.28 -11.08 3.35
CA LEU A 174 -4.55 -9.94 2.77
C LEU A 174 -4.59 -9.99 1.25
N VAL A 175 -4.63 -8.81 0.62
CA VAL A 175 -4.43 -8.61 -0.82
C VAL A 175 -3.28 -7.63 -1.00
N LEU A 176 -2.15 -8.13 -1.49
CA LEU A 176 -0.90 -7.38 -1.59
C LEU A 176 -0.53 -7.21 -3.06
N MET A 177 -0.46 -5.97 -3.52
CA MET A 177 -0.11 -5.63 -4.90
C MET A 177 1.28 -5.00 -4.92
N SER A 178 2.25 -5.69 -5.51
CA SER A 178 3.65 -5.25 -5.55
C SER A 178 4.16 -4.76 -4.19
N PRO A 179 4.00 -5.55 -3.11
CA PRO A 179 4.28 -5.08 -1.76
C PRO A 179 5.77 -4.76 -1.58
N TRP A 180 6.06 -3.64 -0.93
CA TRP A 180 7.43 -3.29 -0.54
C TRP A 180 7.69 -3.79 0.88
N LEU A 181 8.45 -4.90 0.98
CA LEU A 181 8.65 -5.65 2.22
C LEU A 181 10.11 -5.62 2.71
N ASP A 182 11.02 -5.03 1.94
CA ASP A 182 12.45 -4.95 2.24
C ASP A 182 13.01 -3.56 1.95
N MET A 183 13.15 -2.73 2.99
CA MET A 183 13.76 -1.40 2.87
C MET A 183 15.29 -1.44 2.71
N THR A 184 15.92 -2.63 2.78
CA THR A 184 17.36 -2.78 2.48
C THR A 184 17.63 -2.98 0.99
N ALA A 185 16.57 -3.21 0.19
CA ALA A 185 16.66 -3.52 -1.24
C ALA A 185 17.64 -4.66 -1.53
N SER A 186 17.62 -5.73 -0.71
CA SER A 186 18.58 -6.84 -0.78
C SER A 186 18.18 -7.94 -1.77
N GLY A 187 16.92 -7.97 -2.22
CA GLY A 187 16.39 -8.98 -3.12
C GLY A 187 17.00 -8.92 -4.52
N GLY A 188 17.08 -10.07 -5.22
CA GLY A 188 17.71 -10.18 -6.54
C GLY A 188 17.07 -9.27 -7.61
N SER A 189 15.75 -9.06 -7.57
CA SER A 189 15.07 -8.21 -8.55
C SER A 189 15.47 -6.73 -8.48
N TYR A 190 15.99 -6.25 -7.36
CA TYR A 190 16.53 -4.89 -7.26
C TYR A 190 17.77 -4.68 -8.15
N THR A 191 18.47 -5.75 -8.48
CA THR A 191 19.61 -5.76 -9.45
C THR A 191 19.13 -6.16 -10.83
N ASP A 192 18.41 -7.28 -10.95
CA ASP A 192 18.03 -7.88 -12.24
C ASP A 192 17.05 -7.01 -13.04
N ASN A 193 16.22 -6.23 -12.35
CA ASN A 193 15.21 -5.36 -12.94
C ASN A 193 15.57 -3.86 -12.85
N TYR A 194 16.76 -3.53 -12.37
CA TYR A 194 17.20 -2.13 -12.21
C TYR A 194 17.03 -1.28 -13.47
N ASP A 195 17.37 -1.83 -14.64
CA ASP A 195 17.21 -1.12 -15.92
C ASP A 195 15.86 -1.40 -16.61
N LYS A 196 15.05 -2.32 -16.06
CA LYS A 196 13.78 -2.74 -16.68
C LYS A 196 12.55 -2.11 -16.02
N ASP A 197 12.63 -1.82 -14.72
CA ASP A 197 11.53 -1.20 -13.98
C ASP A 197 11.29 0.23 -14.49
N PRO A 198 10.11 0.51 -15.07
CA PRO A 198 9.83 1.82 -15.65
C PRO A 198 9.64 2.90 -14.60
N MET A 199 9.34 2.55 -13.35
CA MET A 199 9.03 3.52 -12.30
C MET A 199 10.24 3.84 -11.42
N PHE A 200 10.92 2.81 -10.89
CA PHE A 200 11.97 2.99 -9.88
C PHE A 200 13.37 2.77 -10.44
N GLY A 201 13.51 2.12 -11.59
CA GLY A 201 14.78 1.78 -12.18
C GLY A 201 15.63 2.96 -12.64
N GLY A 202 16.93 2.69 -12.88
CA GLY A 202 17.87 3.63 -13.48
C GLY A 202 18.43 4.70 -12.54
N THR A 203 18.14 4.68 -11.23
CA THR A 203 18.76 5.56 -10.23
C THR A 203 18.73 4.96 -8.83
N LYS A 204 19.76 5.23 -8.05
CA LYS A 204 19.81 4.91 -6.61
C LYS A 204 19.20 6.01 -5.72
N GLU A 205 18.74 7.09 -6.31
CA GLU A 205 18.09 8.22 -5.61
C GLU A 205 16.56 8.06 -5.50
N SER A 206 16.01 6.92 -5.96
CA SER A 206 14.58 6.66 -5.83
C SER A 206 14.17 6.43 -4.37
N MET A 207 12.88 6.64 -4.05
CA MET A 207 12.32 6.45 -2.71
C MET A 207 12.61 5.06 -2.13
N ILE A 208 12.77 4.03 -2.97
CA ILE A 208 13.12 2.67 -2.55
C ILE A 208 14.46 2.60 -1.81
N TYR A 209 15.42 3.48 -2.14
CA TYR A 209 16.75 3.48 -1.54
C TYR A 209 16.94 4.58 -0.48
N ARG A 210 16.13 5.64 -0.49
CA ARG A 210 16.35 6.84 0.35
C ARG A 210 16.02 6.62 1.82
N GLY A 211 15.00 5.82 2.12
CA GLY A 211 14.63 5.53 3.49
C GLY A 211 14.04 6.72 4.27
N ASP A 212 13.41 7.69 3.59
CA ASP A 212 12.86 8.91 4.20
C ASP A 212 11.88 8.60 5.36
N TYR A 213 11.12 7.51 5.26
CA TYR A 213 10.21 7.06 6.33
C TYR A 213 10.93 6.30 7.45
N ARG A 214 12.00 5.59 7.11
CA ARG A 214 12.76 4.78 8.05
C ARG A 214 13.45 5.62 9.12
N ASP A 215 13.95 6.81 8.74
CA ASP A 215 14.78 7.65 9.60
C ASP A 215 16.00 6.85 10.13
N ASP A 216 16.34 6.93 11.40
CA ASP A 216 17.48 6.24 12.02
C ASP A 216 17.16 4.81 12.50
N HIS A 217 15.95 4.28 12.20
CA HIS A 217 15.58 2.92 12.60
C HIS A 217 16.34 1.86 11.77
N ASP A 218 16.50 0.67 12.35
CA ASP A 218 17.10 -0.47 11.64
C ASP A 218 16.28 -0.81 10.40
N PRO A 219 16.88 -0.79 9.20
CA PRO A 219 16.17 -1.15 7.98
C PRO A 219 15.67 -2.59 7.96
N LYS A 220 16.12 -3.45 8.88
CA LYS A 220 15.64 -4.82 9.06
C LYS A 220 14.60 -4.99 10.16
N ASP A 221 14.16 -3.90 10.79
CA ASP A 221 13.04 -3.96 11.73
C ASP A 221 11.83 -4.60 11.02
N PRO A 222 11.23 -5.68 11.57
CA PRO A 222 10.09 -6.36 10.95
C PRO A 222 8.86 -5.47 10.73
N TYR A 223 8.71 -4.39 11.46
CA TYR A 223 7.64 -3.42 11.25
C TYR A 223 7.92 -2.41 10.13
N LEU A 224 9.17 -2.30 9.70
CA LEU A 224 9.60 -1.52 8.53
C LEU A 224 9.78 -2.39 7.30
N SER A 225 10.42 -3.53 7.48
CA SER A 225 10.76 -4.52 6.45
C SER A 225 10.22 -5.88 6.85
N PRO A 226 8.92 -6.12 6.66
CA PRO A 226 8.27 -7.36 7.11
C PRO A 226 8.92 -8.62 6.59
N LEU A 227 9.67 -8.55 5.49
CA LEU A 227 10.39 -9.71 4.97
C LEU A 227 11.41 -10.29 5.95
N PHE A 228 11.91 -9.52 6.92
CA PHE A 228 12.81 -10.00 7.98
C PHE A 228 12.07 -10.56 9.19
N GLY A 229 10.74 -10.42 9.24
CA GLY A 229 9.91 -10.95 10.32
C GLY A 229 9.48 -12.40 10.12
N ASP A 230 8.75 -12.87 11.12
CA ASP A 230 8.13 -14.21 11.13
C ASP A 230 6.72 -14.14 10.51
N PHE A 231 6.47 -14.94 9.48
CA PHE A 231 5.19 -15.04 8.77
C PHE A 231 4.26 -16.11 9.36
N SER A 232 4.71 -16.87 10.35
CA SER A 232 3.90 -17.92 10.99
C SER A 232 2.62 -17.30 11.58
N GLY A 233 1.48 -17.93 11.31
CA GLY A 233 0.18 -17.53 11.84
C GLY A 233 -0.39 -16.24 11.22
N LEU A 234 0.23 -15.68 10.20
CA LEU A 234 -0.37 -14.59 9.44
C LEU A 234 -1.53 -15.08 8.57
N PRO A 235 -2.50 -14.20 8.23
CA PRO A 235 -3.64 -14.57 7.39
C PRO A 235 -3.21 -15.03 6.00
N PRO A 236 -4.05 -15.84 5.31
CA PRO A 236 -3.83 -16.15 3.91
C PRO A 236 -3.68 -14.89 3.06
N MET A 237 -2.72 -14.89 2.12
CA MET A 237 -2.36 -13.73 1.30
C MET A 237 -2.53 -14.02 -0.18
N LEU A 238 -3.15 -13.09 -0.90
CA LEU A 238 -3.02 -12.98 -2.35
C LEU A 238 -1.91 -11.97 -2.64
N ILE A 239 -0.82 -12.44 -3.24
CA ILE A 239 0.32 -11.59 -3.61
C ILE A 239 0.39 -11.51 -5.13
N GLN A 240 0.38 -10.29 -5.66
CA GLN A 240 0.54 -10.00 -7.08
C GLN A 240 1.76 -9.11 -7.28
N VAL A 241 2.65 -9.48 -8.19
CA VAL A 241 3.85 -8.71 -8.56
C VAL A 241 4.04 -8.72 -10.07
N GLY A 242 4.62 -7.66 -10.61
CA GLY A 242 5.00 -7.59 -12.03
C GLY A 242 6.39 -8.19 -12.29
N GLU A 243 6.54 -8.88 -13.42
CA GLU A 243 7.77 -9.59 -13.78
C GLU A 243 9.01 -8.69 -13.82
N ILE A 244 8.85 -7.43 -14.23
CA ILE A 244 9.94 -6.47 -14.41
C ILE A 244 10.07 -5.46 -13.27
N GLU A 245 9.29 -5.61 -12.21
CA GLU A 245 9.36 -4.73 -11.04
C GLU A 245 10.59 -5.03 -10.17
N MET A 246 11.17 -3.99 -9.62
CA MET A 246 12.24 -4.13 -8.61
C MET A 246 11.72 -4.75 -7.32
N LEU A 247 10.44 -4.58 -7.00
CA LEU A 247 9.78 -5.17 -5.82
C LEU A 247 9.37 -6.65 -6.01
N ARG A 248 9.66 -7.27 -7.18
CA ARG A 248 9.24 -8.65 -7.45
C ARG A 248 9.76 -9.64 -6.42
N SER A 249 11.03 -9.58 -6.06
CA SER A 249 11.63 -10.49 -5.08
C SER A 249 11.00 -10.39 -3.69
N ASP A 250 10.49 -9.23 -3.30
CA ASP A 250 9.83 -9.06 -2.01
C ASP A 250 8.57 -9.93 -1.94
N GLY A 251 7.72 -9.85 -2.98
CA GLY A 251 6.52 -10.67 -3.07
C GLY A 251 6.81 -12.16 -3.23
N GLU A 252 7.81 -12.54 -4.05
CA GLU A 252 8.22 -13.93 -4.24
C GLU A 252 8.75 -14.55 -2.94
N CYS A 253 9.61 -13.83 -2.21
CA CYS A 253 10.13 -14.29 -0.92
C CYS A 253 9.03 -14.36 0.16
N ALA A 254 8.11 -13.40 0.19
CA ALA A 254 6.96 -13.46 1.09
C ALA A 254 6.10 -14.68 0.80
N ALA A 255 5.81 -14.98 -0.47
CA ALA A 255 5.04 -16.17 -0.85
C ALA A 255 5.69 -17.49 -0.42
N GLN A 256 7.05 -17.54 -0.38
CA GLN A 256 7.78 -18.71 0.13
C GLN A 256 7.69 -18.85 1.66
N LYS A 257 7.59 -17.73 2.39
CA LYS A 257 7.52 -17.73 3.86
C LYS A 257 6.14 -18.09 4.41
N VAL A 258 5.07 -17.93 3.63
CA VAL A 258 3.68 -18.25 4.04
C VAL A 258 3.30 -19.71 3.77
N GLN A 259 4.16 -20.49 3.13
CA GLN A 259 3.98 -21.95 2.90
C GLN A 259 4.44 -22.73 4.12
#